data_46d4ecaba51a7f6a87d9e33f1b30f003
#
_entry.id   46d4ecaba51a7f6a87d9e33f1b30f003
#
_cell.length_a   1.000
_cell.length_b   1.000
_cell.length_c   1.000
_cell.angle_alpha   90.00
_cell.angle_beta   90.00
_cell.angle_gamma   90.00
#
_symmetry.space_group_name_H-M   'P 1'
#
loop_
_entity.id
_entity.type
_entity.pdbx_description
1 polymer ?
#
loop_
_entity_poly.entity_id
_entity_poly.type
_entity_poly.pdbx_seq_one_letter_code
_entity_poly.pdbx_strand_id
1 'polypeptide(L)'
;MPPAAPSPIMRRRRLGLELRRLRETAGLTGDQVIERIGWASASKLSRLENGRSRPDPQDVGVLLALYGADEATHAELLGIAGEAGDMRGWLKNFPVMTQQQRSWAELEAGCAEISEYNPVLVPGLLQTPGYAKVRLVSAREVSAGAGEPEPGDDLDTEVQARMARQSLLTREPHAPRYTAVLEEAALGNRAGPPEVLHEQLVQLCELALLPNVTLHVLLRDTPVGNWYLPPTAFSVYRFADPLDPETLAIEGGFTDVMSTEVIPLNSYKVVFEWLCTAALTASETLSWLIESTGRLTEAVPPSTVAFGPATAPTQRRRDSGRLTER
;
A
#
# COMPACT_ATOMS: atom_id res chain seq x y z
N MET A 1 21.26 8.89 -16.04
CA MET A 1 19.80 9.07 -15.98
C MET A 1 19.49 10.01 -14.82
N PRO A 2 18.61 11.00 -14.95
CA PRO A 2 18.20 11.77 -13.80
C PRO A 2 17.52 10.84 -12.78
N PRO A 3 17.73 11.04 -11.47
CA PRO A 3 17.08 10.23 -10.46
C PRO A 3 15.56 10.34 -10.55
N ALA A 4 14.84 9.29 -10.14
CA ALA A 4 13.39 9.35 -10.00
C ALA A 4 13.01 10.54 -9.10
N ALA A 5 11.89 11.20 -9.42
CA ALA A 5 11.42 12.29 -8.56
C ALA A 5 11.21 11.77 -7.14
N PRO A 6 11.75 12.46 -6.12
CA PRO A 6 11.66 12.00 -4.74
C PRO A 6 10.20 11.88 -4.28
N SER A 7 9.91 10.87 -3.46
CA SER A 7 8.59 10.71 -2.86
C SER A 7 8.29 11.85 -1.88
N PRO A 8 7.22 12.63 -2.06
CA PRO A 8 6.89 13.72 -1.14
C PRO A 8 6.61 13.24 0.29
N ILE A 9 6.08 12.02 0.46
CA ILE A 9 5.86 11.47 1.80
C ILE A 9 7.20 11.11 2.47
N MET A 10 8.15 10.60 1.69
CA MET A 10 9.47 10.28 2.22
C MET A 10 10.26 11.55 2.51
N ARG A 11 10.18 12.58 1.67
CA ARG A 11 10.73 13.90 1.96
C ARG A 11 10.16 14.48 3.25
N ARG A 12 8.85 14.36 3.49
CA ARG A 12 8.23 14.77 4.76
C ARG A 12 8.75 13.95 5.95
N ARG A 13 8.87 12.64 5.80
CA ARG A 13 9.39 11.76 6.87
C ARG A 13 10.84 12.06 7.18
N ARG A 14 11.69 12.16 6.15
CA ARG A 14 13.11 12.53 6.32
C ARG A 14 13.24 13.88 7.03
N LEU A 15 12.53 14.89 6.53
CA LEU A 15 12.52 16.20 7.18
C LEU A 15 12.08 16.11 8.64
N GLY A 16 11.02 15.36 8.93
CA GLY A 16 10.51 15.19 10.29
C GLY A 16 11.50 14.50 11.22
N LEU A 17 12.17 13.45 10.76
CA LEU A 17 13.22 12.74 11.52
C LEU A 17 14.40 13.67 11.82
N GLU A 18 14.86 14.43 10.82
CA GLU A 18 15.99 15.37 11.00
C GLU A 18 15.62 16.53 11.92
N LEU A 19 14.42 17.09 11.81
CA LEU A 19 13.93 18.11 12.75
C LEU A 19 13.89 17.60 14.19
N ARG A 20 13.39 16.36 14.38
CA ARG A 20 13.38 15.72 15.71
C ARG A 20 14.80 15.52 16.23
N ARG A 21 15.72 14.99 15.44
CA ARG A 21 17.11 14.78 15.80
C ARG A 21 17.78 16.09 16.21
N LEU A 22 17.60 17.16 15.44
CA LEU A 22 18.16 18.48 15.73
C LEU A 22 17.59 19.05 17.03
N ARG A 23 16.28 18.93 17.26
CA ARG A 23 15.63 19.32 18.51
C ARG A 23 16.22 18.61 19.72
N GLU A 24 16.37 17.29 19.64
CA GLU A 24 16.93 16.46 20.71
C GLU A 24 18.41 16.79 20.95
N THR A 25 19.18 17.03 19.91
CA THR A 25 20.58 17.48 19.98
C THR A 25 20.69 18.86 20.65
N ALA A 26 19.74 19.76 20.40
CA ALA A 26 19.64 21.05 21.08
C ALA A 26 19.13 20.96 22.53
N GLY A 27 18.82 19.75 23.02
CA GLY A 27 18.33 19.50 24.38
C GLY A 27 16.92 20.04 24.65
N LEU A 28 16.10 20.23 23.59
CA LEU A 28 14.78 20.83 23.72
C LEU A 28 13.67 19.78 23.74
N THR A 29 12.73 19.94 24.67
CA THR A 29 11.45 19.22 24.65
C THR A 29 10.49 19.86 23.64
N GLY A 30 9.48 19.10 23.17
CA GLY A 30 8.46 19.66 22.29
C GLY A 30 7.74 20.87 22.87
N ASP A 31 7.43 20.84 24.16
CA ASP A 31 6.75 21.96 24.85
C ASP A 31 7.62 23.22 24.90
N GLN A 32 8.92 23.07 25.18
CA GLN A 32 9.86 24.19 25.15
C GLN A 32 10.00 24.81 23.76
N VAL A 33 9.95 24.01 22.69
CA VAL A 33 9.96 24.52 21.33
C VAL A 33 8.72 25.37 21.06
N ILE A 34 7.54 24.83 21.42
CA ILE A 34 6.26 25.54 21.19
C ILE A 34 6.20 26.85 21.94
N GLU A 35 6.63 26.85 23.20
CA GLU A 35 6.71 28.07 24.01
C GLU A 35 7.61 29.14 23.38
N ARG A 36 8.81 28.74 22.90
CA ARG A 36 9.80 29.67 22.34
C ARG A 36 9.40 30.25 21.00
N ILE A 37 8.70 29.49 20.15
CA ILE A 37 8.28 29.94 18.83
C ILE A 37 6.82 30.48 18.81
N GLY A 38 6.11 30.40 19.93
CA GLY A 38 4.76 30.92 20.06
C GLY A 38 3.69 30.12 19.29
N TRP A 39 3.87 28.84 19.09
CA TRP A 39 2.85 28.01 18.46
C TRP A 39 1.73 27.64 19.44
N ALA A 40 0.50 27.67 18.94
CA ALA A 40 -0.69 27.44 19.78
C ALA A 40 -0.86 25.96 20.22
N SER A 41 -0.13 24.98 19.61
CA SER A 41 -0.37 23.57 19.86
C SER A 41 0.85 22.69 19.57
N ALA A 42 1.14 21.77 20.50
CA ALA A 42 2.11 20.69 20.36
C ALA A 42 1.81 19.76 19.17
N SER A 43 0.55 19.68 18.78
CA SER A 43 0.08 18.85 17.68
C SER A 43 0.71 19.25 16.34
N LYS A 44 1.02 20.54 16.11
CA LYS A 44 1.66 21.01 14.87
C LYS A 44 3.08 20.46 14.74
N LEU A 45 3.88 20.59 15.82
CA LEU A 45 5.24 20.07 15.88
C LEU A 45 5.25 18.54 15.72
N SER A 46 4.40 17.86 16.48
CA SER A 46 4.31 16.39 16.41
C SER A 46 3.95 15.89 15.01
N ARG A 47 2.99 16.52 14.32
CA ARG A 47 2.65 16.13 12.94
C ARG A 47 3.80 16.39 11.97
N LEU A 48 4.54 17.48 12.15
CA LEU A 48 5.69 17.82 11.31
C LEU A 48 6.83 16.81 11.51
N GLU A 49 7.20 16.54 12.78
CA GLU A 49 8.27 15.58 13.11
C GLU A 49 7.92 14.12 12.72
N ASN A 50 6.65 13.78 12.64
CA ASN A 50 6.20 12.46 12.18
C ASN A 50 5.88 12.43 10.66
N GLY A 51 6.16 13.48 9.90
CA GLY A 51 5.90 13.57 8.47
C GLY A 51 4.41 13.50 8.09
N ARG A 52 3.50 13.76 9.06
CA ARG A 52 2.04 13.66 8.88
C ARG A 52 1.39 14.95 8.37
N SER A 53 2.14 16.03 8.24
CA SER A 53 1.66 17.30 7.70
C SER A 53 2.57 17.79 6.60
N ARG A 54 2.00 18.55 5.66
CA ARG A 54 2.79 19.28 4.69
C ARG A 54 3.65 20.31 5.44
N PRO A 55 4.98 20.32 5.23
CA PRO A 55 5.84 21.33 5.83
C PRO A 55 5.59 22.70 5.18
N ASP A 56 5.55 23.72 6.03
CA ASP A 56 5.68 25.10 5.58
C ASP A 56 7.16 25.48 5.66
N PRO A 57 7.81 25.90 4.57
CA PRO A 57 9.22 26.29 4.60
C PRO A 57 9.55 27.38 5.63
N GLN A 58 8.62 28.31 5.91
CA GLN A 58 8.79 29.34 6.94
C GLN A 58 8.85 28.73 8.35
N ASP A 59 7.92 27.81 8.66
CA ASP A 59 7.91 27.10 9.93
C ASP A 59 9.19 26.27 10.11
N VAL A 60 9.63 25.60 9.05
CA VAL A 60 10.88 24.81 9.06
C VAL A 60 12.07 25.69 9.32
N GLY A 61 12.17 26.84 8.65
CA GLY A 61 13.26 27.81 8.85
C GLY A 61 13.33 28.32 10.30
N VAL A 62 12.19 28.61 10.92
CA VAL A 62 12.12 29.02 12.34
C VAL A 62 12.64 27.91 13.27
N LEU A 63 12.25 26.65 13.02
CA LEU A 63 12.71 25.51 13.82
C LEU A 63 14.23 25.29 13.66
N LEU A 64 14.75 25.34 12.44
CA LEU A 64 16.18 25.15 12.16
C LEU A 64 17.03 26.23 12.85
N ALA A 65 16.58 27.48 12.80
CA ALA A 65 17.24 28.59 13.50
C ALA A 65 17.22 28.38 15.03
N LEU A 66 16.09 27.92 15.59
CA LEU A 66 15.97 27.62 17.03
C LEU A 66 16.87 26.48 17.45
N TYR A 67 17.03 25.45 16.62
CA TYR A 67 17.85 24.28 16.91
C TYR A 67 19.36 24.51 16.68
N GLY A 68 19.74 25.65 16.07
CA GLY A 68 21.13 26.00 15.78
C GLY A 68 21.71 25.16 14.63
N ALA A 69 20.91 24.83 13.63
CA ALA A 69 21.38 24.11 12.45
C ALA A 69 22.44 24.94 11.70
N ASP A 70 23.50 24.29 11.21
CA ASP A 70 24.49 24.93 10.36
C ASP A 70 23.89 25.31 8.98
N GLU A 71 24.59 26.17 8.24
CA GLU A 71 24.09 26.70 6.97
C GLU A 71 23.82 25.61 5.92
N ALA A 72 24.65 24.56 5.88
CA ALA A 72 24.49 23.45 4.94
C ALA A 72 23.24 22.63 5.26
N THR A 73 23.07 22.24 6.51
CA THR A 73 21.88 21.53 7.02
C THR A 73 20.61 22.37 6.84
N HIS A 74 20.71 23.70 7.09
CA HIS A 74 19.58 24.61 6.91
C HIS A 74 19.14 24.67 5.44
N ALA A 75 20.08 24.83 4.50
CA ALA A 75 19.77 24.88 3.07
C ALA A 75 19.19 23.53 2.56
N GLU A 76 19.78 22.41 2.98
CA GLU A 76 19.30 21.08 2.61
C GLU A 76 17.86 20.85 3.07
N LEU A 77 17.55 21.09 4.34
CA LEU A 77 16.23 20.80 4.91
C LEU A 77 15.16 21.77 4.41
N LEU A 78 15.49 23.01 4.07
CA LEU A 78 14.57 23.91 3.37
C LEU A 78 14.29 23.45 1.94
N GLY A 79 15.29 22.92 1.22
CA GLY A 79 15.12 22.30 -0.09
C GLY A 79 14.13 21.14 -0.02
N ILE A 80 14.31 20.22 0.96
CA ILE A 80 13.42 19.11 1.22
C ILE A 80 11.99 19.59 1.53
N ALA A 81 11.82 20.65 2.34
CA ALA A 81 10.52 21.22 2.65
C ALA A 81 9.78 21.75 1.41
N GLY A 82 10.51 22.35 0.47
CA GLY A 82 9.98 22.79 -0.82
C GLY A 82 9.51 21.63 -1.70
N GLU A 83 10.33 20.59 -1.85
CA GLU A 83 10.01 19.38 -2.62
C GLU A 83 8.86 18.58 -2.02
N ALA A 84 8.76 18.52 -0.70
CA ALA A 84 7.70 17.81 0.03
C ALA A 84 6.29 18.36 -0.18
N GLY A 85 6.18 19.52 -0.86
CA GLY A 85 4.91 20.21 -1.12
C GLY A 85 4.22 19.89 -2.44
N ASP A 86 4.90 19.31 -3.43
CA ASP A 86 4.49 19.40 -4.85
C ASP A 86 3.73 18.19 -5.44
N MET A 87 3.04 17.39 -4.64
CA MET A 87 2.19 16.29 -5.17
C MET A 87 0.81 16.71 -5.69
N ARG A 88 0.54 18.01 -5.80
CA ARG A 88 -0.82 18.50 -6.17
C ARG A 88 -1.25 18.18 -7.60
N GLY A 89 -0.31 17.96 -8.53
CA GLY A 89 -0.64 17.74 -9.94
C GLY A 89 -1.36 16.40 -10.16
N TRP A 90 -0.80 15.32 -9.64
CA TRP A 90 -1.32 13.98 -9.88
C TRP A 90 -2.55 13.65 -9.02
N LEU A 91 -2.52 13.96 -7.70
CA LEU A 91 -3.66 13.71 -6.81
C LEU A 91 -4.88 14.60 -7.10
N LYS A 92 -4.70 15.76 -7.73
CA LYS A 92 -5.83 16.61 -8.17
C LYS A 92 -6.71 15.95 -9.21
N ASN A 93 -6.13 15.06 -10.01
CA ASN A 93 -6.89 14.33 -11.04
C ASN A 93 -7.74 13.20 -10.44
N PHE A 94 -7.52 12.85 -9.15
CA PHE A 94 -8.22 11.77 -8.46
C PHE A 94 -8.73 12.23 -7.09
N PRO A 95 -9.71 13.15 -7.03
CA PRO A 95 -10.25 13.68 -5.77
C PRO A 95 -10.94 12.60 -4.92
N VAL A 96 -11.30 11.47 -5.53
CA VAL A 96 -12.09 10.38 -4.95
C VAL A 96 -11.25 9.40 -4.11
N MET A 97 -9.92 9.50 -4.12
CA MET A 97 -9.07 8.63 -3.32
C MET A 97 -9.29 8.85 -1.82
N THR A 98 -9.51 7.77 -1.08
CA THR A 98 -9.50 7.80 0.40
C THR A 98 -8.13 8.28 0.91
N GLN A 99 -8.08 8.74 2.15
CA GLN A 99 -6.81 9.12 2.79
C GLN A 99 -5.77 8.00 2.72
N GLN A 100 -6.21 6.75 2.91
CA GLN A 100 -5.40 5.56 2.85
C GLN A 100 -4.84 5.34 1.44
N GLN A 101 -5.69 5.35 0.42
CA GLN A 101 -5.27 5.20 -0.98
C GLN A 101 -4.28 6.29 -1.42
N ARG A 102 -4.46 7.53 -0.93
CA ARG A 102 -3.51 8.63 -1.19
C ARG A 102 -2.15 8.37 -0.58
N SER A 103 -2.12 7.87 0.66
CA SER A 103 -0.86 7.56 1.35
C SER A 103 -0.06 6.48 0.61
N TRP A 104 -0.73 5.45 0.11
CA TRP A 104 -0.09 4.42 -0.72
C TRP A 104 0.41 4.98 -2.05
N ALA A 105 -0.41 5.73 -2.75
CA ALA A 105 -0.03 6.33 -4.02
C ALA A 105 1.15 7.32 -3.89
N GLU A 106 1.19 8.10 -2.82
CA GLU A 106 2.31 8.98 -2.50
C GLU A 106 3.61 8.21 -2.19
N LEU A 107 3.50 7.06 -1.51
CA LEU A 107 4.62 6.20 -1.19
C LEU A 107 5.18 5.56 -2.47
N GLU A 108 4.31 4.97 -3.29
CA GLU A 108 4.64 4.31 -4.55
C GLU A 108 5.27 5.25 -5.58
N ALA A 109 4.78 6.49 -5.67
CA ALA A 109 5.20 7.45 -6.71
C ALA A 109 6.70 7.72 -6.75
N GLY A 110 7.40 7.64 -5.62
CA GLY A 110 8.84 7.90 -5.50
C GLY A 110 9.70 6.65 -5.36
N CYS A 111 9.11 5.45 -5.44
CA CYS A 111 9.86 4.22 -5.25
C CYS A 111 10.79 3.90 -6.42
N ALA A 112 11.96 3.37 -6.07
CA ALA A 112 12.87 2.69 -6.98
C ALA A 112 12.64 1.18 -6.98
N GLU A 113 12.15 0.64 -5.85
CA GLU A 113 11.91 -0.79 -5.69
C GLU A 113 10.77 -1.03 -4.71
N ILE A 114 9.92 -2.01 -5.04
CA ILE A 114 8.79 -2.47 -4.23
C ILE A 114 8.89 -3.99 -4.13
N SER A 115 8.94 -4.49 -2.91
CA SER A 115 8.85 -5.92 -2.59
C SER A 115 7.55 -6.16 -1.84
N GLU A 116 6.65 -6.99 -2.37
CA GLU A 116 5.30 -7.15 -1.84
C GLU A 116 4.94 -8.63 -1.66
N TYR A 117 4.38 -8.98 -0.52
CA TYR A 117 3.81 -10.29 -0.24
C TYR A 117 2.32 -10.17 0.06
N ASN A 118 1.52 -11.00 -0.60
CA ASN A 118 0.09 -11.04 -0.32
C ASN A 118 -0.44 -12.49 -0.29
N PRO A 119 -0.96 -12.96 0.88
CA PRO A 119 -1.44 -14.32 1.04
C PRO A 119 -2.88 -14.53 0.56
N VAL A 120 -3.68 -13.47 0.40
CA VAL A 120 -5.13 -13.60 0.23
C VAL A 120 -5.67 -12.90 -1.02
N LEU A 121 -5.07 -11.79 -1.41
CA LEU A 121 -5.55 -10.94 -2.49
C LEU A 121 -4.47 -10.69 -3.54
N VAL A 122 -4.87 -10.40 -4.76
CA VAL A 122 -3.96 -9.83 -5.75
C VAL A 122 -3.64 -8.39 -5.33
N PRO A 123 -2.35 -7.98 -5.27
CA PRO A 123 -1.92 -6.63 -4.96
C PRO A 123 -2.58 -5.56 -5.84
N GLY A 124 -2.83 -4.38 -5.27
CA GLY A 124 -3.53 -3.30 -5.96
C GLY A 124 -2.88 -2.86 -7.27
N LEU A 125 -1.55 -2.93 -7.37
CA LEU A 125 -0.79 -2.61 -8.58
C LEU A 125 -0.94 -3.66 -9.70
N LEU A 126 -1.45 -4.84 -9.39
CA LEU A 126 -1.60 -5.95 -10.35
C LEU A 126 -3.05 -6.25 -10.72
N GLN A 127 -4.05 -5.58 -10.10
CA GLN A 127 -5.47 -5.89 -10.27
C GLN A 127 -6.00 -5.47 -11.64
N THR A 128 -6.93 -6.26 -12.20
CA THR A 128 -7.79 -5.81 -13.31
C THR A 128 -8.89 -4.88 -12.80
N PRO A 129 -9.54 -4.07 -13.66
CA PRO A 129 -10.71 -3.27 -13.27
C PRO A 129 -11.84 -4.14 -12.68
N GLY A 130 -12.09 -5.31 -13.26
CA GLY A 130 -13.10 -6.26 -12.77
C GLY A 130 -12.79 -6.78 -11.38
N TYR A 131 -11.55 -7.19 -11.13
CA TYR A 131 -11.11 -7.64 -9.81
C TYR A 131 -11.19 -6.51 -8.77
N ALA A 132 -10.70 -5.32 -9.12
CA ALA A 132 -10.76 -4.15 -8.25
C ALA A 132 -12.21 -3.80 -7.88
N LYS A 133 -13.14 -3.87 -8.85
CA LYS A 133 -14.57 -3.63 -8.62
C LYS A 133 -15.17 -4.62 -7.61
N VAL A 134 -14.88 -5.92 -7.75
CA VAL A 134 -15.33 -6.95 -6.81
C VAL A 134 -14.81 -6.66 -5.39
N ARG A 135 -13.56 -6.26 -5.23
CA ARG A 135 -12.99 -5.91 -3.91
C ARG A 135 -13.62 -4.68 -3.29
N LEU A 136 -13.86 -3.64 -4.08
CA LEU A 136 -14.51 -2.41 -3.61
C LEU A 136 -15.96 -2.65 -3.19
N VAL A 137 -16.73 -3.40 -3.98
CA VAL A 137 -18.10 -3.77 -3.64
C VAL A 137 -18.13 -4.57 -2.33
N SER A 138 -17.30 -5.62 -2.20
CA SER A 138 -17.24 -6.42 -0.98
C SER A 138 -16.85 -5.60 0.25
N ALA A 139 -15.94 -4.66 0.12
CA ALA A 139 -15.55 -3.77 1.23
C ALA A 139 -16.71 -2.85 1.64
N ARG A 140 -17.42 -2.26 0.67
CA ARG A 140 -18.61 -1.42 0.93
C ARG A 140 -19.72 -2.18 1.64
N GLU A 141 -19.98 -3.44 1.24
CA GLU A 141 -20.96 -4.29 1.91
C GLU A 141 -20.60 -4.56 3.37
N VAL A 142 -19.32 -4.78 3.67
CA VAL A 142 -18.85 -4.96 5.06
C VAL A 142 -19.05 -3.67 5.86
N SER A 143 -18.64 -2.50 5.33
CA SER A 143 -18.81 -1.21 5.98
C SER A 143 -20.28 -0.87 6.21
N ALA A 144 -21.14 -1.08 5.22
CA ALA A 144 -22.59 -0.90 5.36
C ALA A 144 -23.18 -1.81 6.43
N GLY A 145 -22.76 -3.08 6.47
CA GLY A 145 -23.15 -4.04 7.51
C GLY A 145 -22.69 -3.64 8.92
N ALA A 146 -21.59 -2.87 9.02
CA ALA A 146 -21.10 -2.31 10.27
C ALA A 146 -21.77 -0.97 10.66
N GLY A 147 -22.66 -0.44 9.82
CA GLY A 147 -23.36 0.82 10.06
C GLY A 147 -22.58 2.07 9.66
N GLU A 148 -21.52 1.92 8.88
CA GLU A 148 -20.82 3.06 8.29
C GLU A 148 -21.66 3.68 7.15
N PRO A 149 -21.65 5.02 7.01
CA PRO A 149 -22.32 5.66 5.89
C PRO A 149 -21.71 5.20 4.57
N GLU A 150 -22.56 4.98 3.56
CA GLU A 150 -22.06 4.65 2.22
C GLU A 150 -21.12 5.77 1.73
N PRO A 151 -19.95 5.40 1.17
CA PRO A 151 -19.09 6.39 0.53
C PRO A 151 -19.89 7.06 -0.59
N GLY A 152 -19.93 8.41 -0.59
CA GLY A 152 -20.66 9.19 -1.59
C GLY A 152 -20.05 9.13 -3.00
N ASP A 153 -19.00 8.36 -3.19
CA ASP A 153 -18.22 8.32 -4.42
C ASP A 153 -18.70 7.23 -5.37
N ASP A 154 -18.68 7.55 -6.66
CA ASP A 154 -18.99 6.60 -7.71
C ASP A 154 -17.95 5.48 -7.75
N LEU A 155 -18.42 4.22 -7.72
CA LEU A 155 -17.60 3.03 -7.74
C LEU A 155 -16.64 3.00 -8.95
N ASP A 156 -17.11 3.43 -10.12
CA ASP A 156 -16.30 3.43 -11.33
C ASP A 156 -15.15 4.45 -11.23
N THR A 157 -15.37 5.58 -10.56
CA THR A 157 -14.32 6.57 -10.26
C THR A 157 -13.26 6.01 -9.31
N GLU A 158 -13.65 5.23 -8.29
CA GLU A 158 -12.68 4.56 -7.40
C GLU A 158 -11.87 3.50 -8.15
N VAL A 159 -12.49 2.73 -9.04
CA VAL A 159 -11.80 1.76 -9.90
C VAL A 159 -10.79 2.50 -10.80
N GLN A 160 -11.19 3.59 -11.45
CA GLN A 160 -10.29 4.40 -12.30
C GLN A 160 -9.10 4.94 -11.51
N ALA A 161 -9.33 5.44 -10.29
CA ALA A 161 -8.26 5.92 -9.43
C ALA A 161 -7.25 4.80 -9.09
N ARG A 162 -7.75 3.57 -8.85
CA ARG A 162 -6.89 2.40 -8.62
C ARG A 162 -6.09 2.02 -9.86
N MET A 163 -6.74 1.99 -11.04
CA MET A 163 -6.06 1.69 -12.30
C MET A 163 -4.99 2.73 -12.66
N ALA A 164 -5.26 4.00 -12.37
CA ALA A 164 -4.28 5.07 -12.61
C ALA A 164 -2.97 4.86 -11.83
N ARG A 165 -3.01 4.26 -10.63
CA ARG A 165 -1.81 3.92 -9.86
C ARG A 165 -0.94 2.89 -10.58
N GLN A 166 -1.54 1.98 -11.34
CA GLN A 166 -0.81 0.91 -12.03
C GLN A 166 0.11 1.43 -13.14
N SER A 167 -0.15 2.63 -13.67
CA SER A 167 0.74 3.30 -14.61
C SER A 167 2.17 3.48 -14.05
N LEU A 168 2.34 3.34 -12.74
CA LEU A 168 3.64 3.30 -12.08
C LEU A 168 4.56 2.20 -12.64
N LEU A 169 4.02 1.01 -12.92
CA LEU A 169 4.78 -0.15 -13.40
C LEU A 169 5.27 -0.01 -14.85
N THR A 170 4.60 0.85 -15.63
CA THR A 170 4.94 1.09 -17.04
C THR A 170 5.48 2.49 -17.31
N ARG A 171 5.68 3.30 -16.26
CA ARG A 171 6.13 4.68 -16.35
C ARG A 171 7.58 4.75 -16.85
N GLU A 172 7.80 5.36 -18.00
CA GLU A 172 9.14 5.69 -18.44
C GLU A 172 9.54 7.14 -18.06
N PRO A 173 10.80 7.38 -17.70
CA PRO A 173 11.93 6.45 -17.62
C PRO A 173 12.13 5.77 -16.25
N HIS A 174 11.21 5.88 -15.31
CA HIS A 174 11.45 5.58 -13.89
C HIS A 174 10.43 4.60 -13.29
N ALA A 175 10.05 3.55 -14.03
CA ALA A 175 9.28 2.46 -13.43
C ALA A 175 10.10 1.79 -12.32
N PRO A 176 9.54 1.54 -11.13
CA PRO A 176 10.23 0.84 -10.06
C PRO A 176 10.46 -0.63 -10.44
N ARG A 177 11.48 -1.25 -9.85
CA ARG A 177 11.52 -2.71 -9.79
C ARG A 177 10.43 -3.19 -8.85
N TYR A 178 9.58 -4.06 -9.34
CA TYR A 178 8.47 -4.61 -8.57
C TYR A 178 8.62 -6.12 -8.46
N THR A 179 8.72 -6.63 -7.24
CA THR A 179 8.76 -8.07 -6.98
C THR A 179 7.60 -8.43 -6.06
N ALA A 180 6.74 -9.34 -6.49
CA ALA A 180 5.62 -9.81 -5.70
C ALA A 180 5.67 -11.32 -5.48
N VAL A 181 5.41 -11.75 -4.24
CA VAL A 181 5.11 -13.13 -3.89
C VAL A 181 3.62 -13.24 -3.57
N LEU A 182 2.91 -14.01 -4.36
CA LEU A 182 1.48 -14.27 -4.22
C LEU A 182 1.27 -15.71 -3.77
N GLU A 183 0.52 -15.91 -2.71
CA GLU A 183 0.11 -17.29 -2.40
C GLU A 183 -0.91 -17.80 -3.41
N GLU A 184 -0.88 -19.08 -3.70
CA GLU A 184 -1.85 -19.77 -4.55
C GLU A 184 -3.29 -19.46 -4.11
N ALA A 185 -3.52 -19.27 -2.82
CA ALA A 185 -4.81 -18.94 -2.25
C ALA A 185 -5.36 -17.58 -2.74
N ALA A 186 -4.48 -16.60 -3.01
CA ALA A 186 -4.85 -15.29 -3.54
C ALA A 186 -5.37 -15.35 -4.98
N LEU A 187 -5.03 -16.42 -5.71
CA LEU A 187 -5.36 -16.67 -7.11
C LEU A 187 -6.49 -17.69 -7.26
N GLY A 188 -7.04 -18.18 -6.15
CA GLY A 188 -8.05 -19.22 -6.13
C GLY A 188 -9.49 -18.70 -6.22
N ASN A 189 -10.45 -19.61 -6.41
CA ASN A 189 -11.87 -19.32 -6.64
C ASN A 189 -12.59 -18.52 -5.54
N ARG A 190 -11.99 -18.36 -4.35
CA ARG A 190 -12.54 -17.51 -3.29
C ARG A 190 -12.27 -16.03 -3.50
N ALA A 191 -11.31 -15.69 -4.38
CA ALA A 191 -10.92 -14.30 -4.60
C ALA A 191 -11.86 -13.52 -5.52
N GLY A 192 -12.69 -14.20 -6.32
CA GLY A 192 -13.67 -13.56 -7.20
C GLY A 192 -14.45 -14.55 -8.07
N PRO A 193 -15.41 -14.07 -8.87
CA PRO A 193 -16.09 -14.86 -9.88
C PRO A 193 -15.11 -15.44 -10.91
N PRO A 194 -15.37 -16.62 -11.51
CA PRO A 194 -14.44 -17.29 -12.42
C PRO A 194 -13.98 -16.42 -13.60
N GLU A 195 -14.90 -15.67 -14.22
CA GLU A 195 -14.61 -14.76 -15.33
C GLU A 195 -13.67 -13.62 -14.93
N VAL A 196 -13.86 -13.05 -13.72
CA VAL A 196 -12.97 -12.00 -13.17
C VAL A 196 -11.60 -12.56 -12.85
N LEU A 197 -11.54 -13.78 -12.31
CA LEU A 197 -10.28 -14.45 -12.02
C LEU A 197 -9.53 -14.83 -13.29
N HIS A 198 -10.23 -15.26 -14.35
CA HIS A 198 -9.61 -15.52 -15.63
C HIS A 198 -8.94 -14.28 -16.20
N GLU A 199 -9.64 -13.13 -16.27
CA GLU A 199 -9.07 -11.85 -16.71
C GLU A 199 -7.87 -11.45 -15.84
N GLN A 200 -7.97 -11.67 -14.52
CA GLN A 200 -6.90 -11.36 -13.59
C GLN A 200 -5.65 -12.22 -13.82
N LEU A 201 -5.79 -13.52 -14.09
CA LEU A 201 -4.66 -14.39 -14.39
C LEU A 201 -4.02 -14.02 -15.74
N VAL A 202 -4.81 -13.68 -16.76
CA VAL A 202 -4.30 -13.17 -18.04
C VAL A 202 -3.46 -11.92 -17.82
N GLN A 203 -3.95 -10.95 -17.05
CA GLN A 203 -3.20 -9.73 -16.74
C GLN A 203 -1.90 -10.03 -15.98
N LEU A 204 -1.89 -10.98 -15.06
CA LEU A 204 -0.67 -11.38 -14.35
C LEU A 204 0.37 -11.98 -15.32
N CYS A 205 -0.06 -12.76 -16.30
CA CYS A 205 0.84 -13.26 -17.37
C CYS A 205 1.46 -12.10 -18.16
N GLU A 206 0.66 -11.09 -18.54
CA GLU A 206 1.15 -9.90 -19.26
C GLU A 206 2.13 -9.09 -18.42
N LEU A 207 1.80 -8.83 -17.14
CA LEU A 207 2.67 -8.08 -16.24
C LEU A 207 3.97 -8.82 -15.93
N ALA A 208 3.97 -10.15 -15.87
CA ALA A 208 5.17 -10.97 -15.67
C ALA A 208 6.17 -10.87 -16.83
N LEU A 209 5.75 -10.36 -17.99
CA LEU A 209 6.64 -10.12 -19.14
C LEU A 209 7.32 -8.74 -19.10
N LEU A 210 6.92 -7.85 -18.19
CA LEU A 210 7.56 -6.55 -18.06
C LEU A 210 8.97 -6.71 -17.45
N PRO A 211 9.99 -6.01 -17.97
CA PRO A 211 11.38 -6.21 -17.55
C PRO A 211 11.67 -5.77 -16.10
N ASN A 212 10.80 -4.97 -15.52
CA ASN A 212 10.89 -4.47 -14.15
C ASN A 212 9.95 -5.17 -13.18
N VAL A 213 9.16 -6.16 -13.62
CA VAL A 213 8.20 -6.89 -12.80
C VAL A 213 8.66 -8.34 -12.65
N THR A 214 8.71 -8.82 -11.43
CA THR A 214 8.99 -10.22 -11.11
C THR A 214 7.86 -10.76 -10.24
N LEU A 215 7.18 -11.79 -10.72
CA LEU A 215 6.12 -12.45 -9.97
C LEU A 215 6.56 -13.83 -9.53
N HIS A 216 6.22 -14.19 -8.31
CA HIS A 216 6.42 -15.50 -7.71
C HIS A 216 5.10 -16.03 -7.17
N VAL A 217 4.76 -17.27 -7.45
CA VAL A 217 3.63 -17.97 -6.82
C VAL A 217 4.15 -18.90 -5.75
N LEU A 218 3.69 -18.72 -4.53
CA LEU A 218 3.95 -19.63 -3.42
C LEU A 218 2.82 -20.66 -3.36
N LEU A 219 3.17 -21.91 -3.63
CA LEU A 219 2.21 -23.02 -3.60
C LEU A 219 1.79 -23.33 -2.16
N ARG A 220 0.55 -23.76 -1.99
CA ARG A 220 -0.10 -23.99 -0.69
C ARG A 220 0.69 -24.85 0.30
N ASP A 221 1.31 -25.90 -0.21
CA ASP A 221 1.96 -26.91 0.64
C ASP A 221 3.48 -26.70 0.75
N THR A 222 4.01 -25.58 0.24
CA THR A 222 5.45 -25.29 0.26
C THR A 222 5.85 -24.68 1.60
N PRO A 223 6.76 -25.29 2.36
CA PRO A 223 7.23 -24.71 3.61
C PRO A 223 8.13 -23.51 3.36
N VAL A 224 7.97 -22.45 4.14
CA VAL A 224 8.79 -21.25 4.09
C VAL A 224 9.77 -21.26 5.26
N GLY A 225 11.07 -21.17 4.98
CA GLY A 225 12.11 -21.18 6.00
C GLY A 225 11.96 -22.39 6.92
N ASN A 226 11.92 -22.16 8.23
CA ASN A 226 11.65 -23.19 9.23
C ASN A 226 10.16 -23.15 9.66
N TRP A 227 9.26 -23.43 8.72
CA TRP A 227 7.79 -23.43 8.91
C TRP A 227 7.23 -22.07 9.36
N TYR A 228 7.81 -21.00 8.87
CA TYR A 228 7.33 -19.64 9.17
C TYR A 228 6.07 -19.31 8.35
N LEU A 229 5.06 -18.79 9.01
CA LEU A 229 3.84 -18.29 8.38
C LEU A 229 3.73 -16.78 8.60
N PRO A 230 3.86 -15.94 7.54
CA PRO A 230 3.61 -14.52 7.67
C PRO A 230 2.14 -14.27 8.03
N PRO A 231 1.84 -13.48 9.08
CA PRO A 231 0.47 -13.31 9.56
C PRO A 231 -0.40 -12.42 8.67
N THR A 232 0.21 -11.60 7.82
CA THR A 232 -0.50 -10.60 7.01
C THR A 232 0.28 -10.25 5.74
N ALA A 233 -0.40 -9.57 4.80
CA ALA A 233 0.23 -8.93 3.66
C ALA A 233 1.16 -7.80 4.12
N PHE A 234 2.29 -7.62 3.42
CA PHE A 234 3.22 -6.54 3.67
C PHE A 234 3.96 -6.12 2.41
N SER A 235 4.46 -4.89 2.42
CA SER A 235 5.29 -4.35 1.34
C SER A 235 6.50 -3.62 1.92
N VAL A 236 7.65 -3.77 1.27
CA VAL A 236 8.87 -3.03 1.57
C VAL A 236 9.17 -2.11 0.38
N TYR A 237 9.31 -0.84 0.67
CA TYR A 237 9.57 0.22 -0.29
C TYR A 237 10.99 0.75 -0.15
N ARG A 238 11.73 0.79 -1.25
CA ARG A 238 13.06 1.39 -1.33
C ARG A 238 13.05 2.54 -2.32
N PHE A 239 13.70 3.64 -1.96
CA PHE A 239 13.70 4.86 -2.72
C PHE A 239 15.01 5.06 -3.47
N ALA A 240 14.99 5.91 -4.51
CA ALA A 240 16.18 6.18 -5.33
C ALA A 240 17.25 6.98 -4.56
N ASP A 241 16.82 7.86 -3.65
CA ASP A 241 17.74 8.57 -2.76
C ASP A 241 18.09 7.67 -1.56
N PRO A 242 19.37 7.31 -1.36
CA PRO A 242 19.80 6.47 -0.24
C PRO A 242 19.53 7.06 1.15
N LEU A 243 19.31 8.37 1.22
CA LEU A 243 18.97 9.06 2.46
C LEU A 243 17.46 9.03 2.77
N ASP A 244 16.63 8.64 1.82
CA ASP A 244 15.21 8.40 2.07
C ASP A 244 15.06 7.03 2.76
N PRO A 245 14.48 6.97 3.97
CA PRO A 245 14.41 5.72 4.72
C PRO A 245 13.51 4.70 4.03
N GLU A 246 14.01 3.47 3.90
CA GLU A 246 13.18 2.35 3.47
C GLU A 246 11.94 2.24 4.37
N THR A 247 10.82 1.87 3.80
CA THR A 247 9.54 1.83 4.53
C THR A 247 8.91 0.46 4.43
N LEU A 248 8.61 -0.11 5.60
CA LEU A 248 7.75 -1.27 5.74
C LEU A 248 6.30 -0.79 5.84
N ALA A 249 5.41 -1.38 5.05
CA ALA A 249 3.97 -1.22 5.19
C ALA A 249 3.34 -2.59 5.42
N ILE A 250 2.53 -2.70 6.47
CA ILE A 250 1.80 -3.91 6.83
C ILE A 250 0.32 -3.61 6.67
N GLU A 251 -0.36 -4.39 5.83
CA GLU A 251 -1.79 -4.23 5.60
C GLU A 251 -2.59 -4.84 6.75
N GLY A 252 -3.39 -4.02 7.40
CA GLY A 252 -4.33 -4.44 8.42
C GLY A 252 -5.77 -4.39 7.92
N GLY A 253 -6.65 -5.18 8.54
CA GLY A 253 -8.08 -5.19 8.16
C GLY A 253 -8.79 -3.86 8.38
N PHE A 254 -8.31 -3.04 9.32
CA PHE A 254 -8.88 -1.73 9.67
C PHE A 254 -7.86 -0.60 9.66
N THR A 255 -6.59 -0.90 9.82
CA THR A 255 -5.54 0.11 9.91
C THR A 255 -4.24 -0.46 9.39
N ASP A 256 -3.64 0.24 8.43
CA ASP A 256 -2.31 -0.08 7.93
C ASP A 256 -1.24 0.47 8.88
N VAL A 257 -0.16 -0.26 9.02
CA VAL A 257 1.01 0.17 9.79
C VAL A 257 2.14 0.48 8.84
N MET A 258 2.63 1.70 8.87
CA MET A 258 3.84 2.10 8.14
C MET A 258 4.97 2.37 9.13
N SER A 259 6.11 1.74 8.94
CA SER A 259 7.29 1.86 9.81
C SER A 259 8.57 2.05 9.00
N THR A 260 9.47 2.86 9.55
CA THR A 260 10.85 3.02 9.07
C THR A 260 11.85 2.49 10.10
N GLU A 261 11.37 1.82 11.14
CA GLU A 261 12.22 1.25 12.18
C GLU A 261 13.07 0.11 11.63
N VAL A 262 14.36 0.14 11.91
CA VAL A 262 15.36 -0.75 11.32
C VAL A 262 15.11 -2.22 11.65
N ILE A 263 14.75 -2.53 12.91
CA ILE A 263 14.60 -3.93 13.36
C ILE A 263 13.40 -4.59 12.69
N PRO A 264 12.15 -4.04 12.75
CA PRO A 264 11.03 -4.61 12.02
C PRO A 264 11.27 -4.71 10.53
N LEU A 265 11.80 -3.65 9.91
CA LEU A 265 12.10 -3.61 8.48
C LEU A 265 13.02 -4.76 8.06
N ASN A 266 14.16 -4.95 8.76
CA ASN A 266 15.10 -6.03 8.46
C ASN A 266 14.47 -7.41 8.65
N SER A 267 13.63 -7.59 9.68
CA SER A 267 12.91 -8.84 9.90
C SER A 267 12.02 -9.20 8.71
N TYR A 268 11.25 -8.25 8.20
CA TYR A 268 10.38 -8.47 7.04
C TYR A 268 11.17 -8.66 5.72
N LYS A 269 12.34 -8.03 5.57
CA LYS A 269 13.23 -8.30 4.44
C LYS A 269 13.73 -9.74 4.44
N VAL A 270 14.13 -10.27 5.58
CA VAL A 270 14.52 -11.69 5.73
C VAL A 270 13.34 -12.62 5.42
N VAL A 271 12.14 -12.28 5.91
CA VAL A 271 10.92 -13.05 5.60
C VAL A 271 10.66 -13.04 4.10
N PHE A 272 10.79 -11.88 3.44
CA PHE A 272 10.58 -11.77 2.00
C PHE A 272 11.58 -12.61 1.19
N GLU A 273 12.84 -12.66 1.59
CA GLU A 273 13.86 -13.52 0.98
C GLU A 273 13.50 -15.00 1.13
N TRP A 274 13.00 -15.43 2.29
CA TRP A 274 12.52 -16.80 2.49
C TRP A 274 11.33 -17.13 1.61
N LEU A 275 10.38 -16.21 1.47
CA LEU A 275 9.23 -16.36 0.60
C LEU A 275 9.63 -16.49 -0.86
N CYS A 276 10.53 -15.63 -1.36
CA CYS A 276 11.05 -15.74 -2.72
C CYS A 276 11.80 -17.06 -2.97
N THR A 277 12.55 -17.55 -1.96
CA THR A 277 13.30 -18.81 -2.07
C THR A 277 12.36 -20.02 -2.11
N ALA A 278 11.24 -19.97 -1.38
CA ALA A 278 10.26 -21.04 -1.31
C ALA A 278 9.28 -21.06 -2.49
N ALA A 279 9.01 -19.88 -3.07
CA ALA A 279 8.07 -19.74 -4.17
C ALA A 279 8.64 -20.25 -5.51
N LEU A 280 7.76 -20.46 -6.47
CA LEU A 280 8.14 -20.76 -7.85
C LEU A 280 9.02 -19.63 -8.40
N THR A 281 10.01 -19.97 -9.21
CA THR A 281 10.80 -18.98 -9.97
C THR A 281 9.91 -18.18 -10.91
N ALA A 282 10.37 -17.06 -11.42
CA ALA A 282 9.60 -16.23 -12.35
C ALA A 282 9.11 -17.02 -13.59
N SER A 283 9.96 -17.89 -14.15
CA SER A 283 9.60 -18.73 -15.29
C SER A 283 8.57 -19.83 -14.95
N GLU A 284 8.74 -20.50 -13.80
CA GLU A 284 7.77 -21.47 -13.31
C GLU A 284 6.44 -20.84 -12.93
N THR A 285 6.48 -19.63 -12.35
CA THR A 285 5.28 -18.82 -12.05
C THR A 285 4.51 -18.50 -13.32
N LEU A 286 5.18 -18.04 -14.39
CA LEU A 286 4.52 -17.76 -15.64
C LEU A 286 3.87 -19.02 -16.23
N SER A 287 4.57 -20.16 -16.20
CA SER A 287 4.02 -21.43 -16.65
C SER A 287 2.78 -21.84 -15.83
N TRP A 288 2.86 -21.70 -14.50
CA TRP A 288 1.75 -21.99 -13.58
C TRP A 288 0.53 -21.08 -13.83
N LEU A 289 0.76 -19.78 -14.09
CA LEU A 289 -0.30 -18.82 -14.40
C LEU A 289 -1.01 -19.19 -15.71
N ILE A 290 -0.27 -19.53 -16.76
CA ILE A 290 -0.81 -19.96 -18.07
C ILE A 290 -1.68 -21.21 -17.90
N GLU A 291 -1.18 -22.25 -17.20
CA GLU A 291 -1.94 -23.48 -16.94
C GLU A 291 -3.21 -23.18 -16.12
N SER A 292 -3.12 -22.32 -15.11
CA SER A 292 -4.26 -21.97 -14.27
C SER A 292 -5.32 -21.19 -15.04
N THR A 293 -4.92 -20.31 -15.97
CA THR A 293 -5.82 -19.61 -16.88
C THR A 293 -6.55 -20.61 -17.78
N GLY A 294 -5.85 -21.62 -18.32
CA GLY A 294 -6.47 -22.67 -19.14
C GLY A 294 -7.51 -23.48 -18.37
N ARG A 295 -7.22 -23.86 -17.13
CA ARG A 295 -8.17 -24.60 -16.26
C ARG A 295 -9.45 -23.82 -15.97
N LEU A 296 -9.36 -22.48 -15.80
CA LEU A 296 -10.54 -21.64 -15.61
C LEU A 296 -11.39 -21.53 -16.89
N THR A 297 -10.76 -21.48 -18.07
CA THR A 297 -11.47 -21.46 -19.35
C THR A 297 -12.30 -22.73 -19.57
N GLU A 298 -11.78 -23.89 -19.20
CA GLU A 298 -12.50 -25.17 -19.28
C GLU A 298 -13.66 -25.28 -18.27
N ALA A 299 -13.52 -24.62 -17.11
CA ALA A 299 -14.52 -24.67 -16.04
C ALA A 299 -15.68 -23.68 -16.22
N VAL A 300 -15.54 -22.67 -17.09
CA VAL A 300 -16.61 -21.69 -17.37
C VAL A 300 -17.38 -22.11 -18.62
N PRO A 301 -18.58 -22.70 -18.52
CA PRO A 301 -19.45 -22.86 -19.68
C PRO A 301 -19.81 -21.47 -20.22
N PRO A 302 -20.04 -21.29 -21.52
CA PRO A 302 -20.45 -20.01 -22.09
C PRO A 302 -21.78 -19.60 -21.45
N SER A 303 -21.73 -18.68 -20.49
CA SER A 303 -22.86 -18.30 -19.65
C SER A 303 -23.16 -16.83 -19.76
N THR A 304 -24.35 -16.56 -20.25
CA THR A 304 -25.11 -15.34 -20.05
C THR A 304 -25.46 -15.21 -18.54
N VAL A 305 -24.70 -14.45 -17.76
CA VAL A 305 -25.13 -14.07 -16.40
C VAL A 305 -25.35 -12.57 -16.34
N ALA A 306 -26.64 -12.21 -16.34
CA ALA A 306 -27.09 -10.89 -15.93
C ALA A 306 -26.90 -10.75 -14.41
N PHE A 307 -26.26 -9.70 -13.94
CA PHE A 307 -26.24 -9.32 -12.54
C PHE A 307 -27.65 -8.97 -12.09
N GLY A 308 -28.32 -9.88 -11.40
CA GLY A 308 -29.55 -9.59 -10.67
C GLY A 308 -29.23 -9.04 -9.28
N PRO A 309 -30.12 -8.23 -8.68
CA PRO A 309 -29.91 -7.70 -7.33
C PRO A 309 -29.80 -8.86 -6.32
N ALA A 310 -28.82 -8.74 -5.43
CA ALA A 310 -28.57 -9.72 -4.37
C ALA A 310 -29.84 -9.92 -3.53
N THR A 311 -30.35 -11.15 -3.50
CA THR A 311 -31.47 -11.51 -2.59
C THR A 311 -30.91 -11.61 -1.17
N ALA A 312 -31.45 -10.79 -0.27
CA ALA A 312 -31.14 -10.82 1.16
C ALA A 312 -31.25 -12.24 1.73
N PRO A 313 -30.34 -12.68 2.59
CA PRO A 313 -30.42 -14.01 3.21
C PRO A 313 -31.66 -14.12 4.07
N THR A 314 -32.47 -15.14 3.77
CA THR A 314 -33.69 -15.47 4.53
C THR A 314 -33.31 -15.78 5.98
N GLN A 315 -33.75 -14.95 6.90
CA GLN A 315 -33.62 -15.20 8.34
C GLN A 315 -34.29 -16.53 8.69
N ARG A 316 -33.51 -17.53 9.01
CA ARG A 316 -34.04 -18.73 9.68
C ARG A 316 -34.62 -18.31 11.05
N ARG A 317 -35.91 -18.34 11.20
CA ARG A 317 -36.62 -18.23 12.50
C ARG A 317 -36.00 -19.26 13.45
N ARG A 318 -35.38 -18.80 14.53
CA ARG A 318 -35.08 -19.64 15.68
C ARG A 318 -36.44 -19.89 16.41
N ASP A 319 -36.93 -21.09 16.32
CA ASP A 319 -38.01 -21.56 17.21
C ASP A 319 -37.49 -21.54 18.65
N SER A 320 -38.04 -20.63 19.44
CA SER A 320 -37.82 -20.58 20.88
C SER A 320 -38.64 -21.71 21.54
N GLY A 321 -38.02 -22.89 21.68
CA GLY A 321 -38.52 -23.94 22.51
C GLY A 321 -38.53 -23.48 23.97
N ARG A 322 -39.71 -23.33 24.55
CA ARG A 322 -39.96 -23.16 26.00
C ARG A 322 -39.39 -24.37 26.73
N LEU A 323 -38.40 -24.16 27.58
CA LEU A 323 -38.07 -25.07 28.65
C LEU A 323 -39.11 -24.85 29.77
N THR A 324 -40.02 -25.82 29.97
CA THR A 324 -40.85 -25.94 31.15
C THR A 324 -40.02 -26.55 32.25
N GLU A 325 -40.00 -25.85 33.38
CA GLU A 325 -39.48 -26.34 34.68
C GLU A 325 -40.24 -27.60 35.15
N ARG A 326 -39.47 -28.55 35.61
CA ARG A 326 -39.79 -29.38 36.81
C ARG A 326 -38.50 -29.79 37.49
#